data_e8ed5bf5634d1c9d32a55411b6b0a679
#
_entry.id   e8ed5bf5634d1c9d32a55411b6b0a679
#
_cell.length_a   1.000
_cell.length_b   1.000
_cell.length_c   1.000
_cell.angle_alpha   90.00
_cell.angle_beta   90.00
_cell.angle_gamma   90.00
#
_symmetry.space_group_name_H-M   'P 1'
#
loop_
_entity.id
_entity.type
_entity.pdbx_description
1 polymer ?
#
loop_
_entity_poly.entity_id
_entity_poly.type
_entity_poly.pdbx_seq_one_letter_code
_entity_poly.pdbx_strand_id
1 'polypeptide(L)'
;VLVGSRLAATTGVVAATVTTMGMISLPAMLKAGYDKTLATGVIVASGTLGQIIPPSIVLVVLGDQLGISVGDLFMGALLPGLLMAAVFAIYVLVISALKPELAPQRPQAELGATQPLQLVQSMLPPLSLILIVLGSIFFGIATPTEAGVIGAVGAILLAALNGGFSRKQLSNVCESTMRTTAMVMAILLGSTAFSLVFRGVGGDQLIADVLLNLPGGRVGFLVFSMLIIFLLGFFIDFFEI
;
A
#
# COMPACT_ATOMS: atom_id res chain seq x y z
N VAL A 1 0.68 -10.18 9.39
CA VAL A 1 0.44 -8.73 9.34
C VAL A 1 1.74 -7.97 9.17
N LEU A 2 2.70 -8.04 10.11
CA LEU A 2 3.95 -7.26 10.06
C LEU A 2 4.76 -7.48 8.77
N VAL A 3 4.91 -8.72 8.30
CA VAL A 3 5.59 -9.03 7.03
C VAL A 3 4.80 -8.49 5.84
N GLY A 4 3.47 -8.65 5.87
CA GLY A 4 2.59 -8.14 4.81
C GLY A 4 2.61 -6.62 4.72
N SER A 5 2.49 -5.90 5.83
CA SER A 5 2.55 -4.44 5.84
C SER A 5 3.90 -3.89 5.35
N ARG A 6 5.00 -4.60 5.61
CA ARG A 6 6.33 -4.23 5.09
C ARG A 6 6.45 -4.44 3.58
N LEU A 7 6.04 -5.61 3.09
CA LEU A 7 6.01 -5.86 1.64
C LEU A 7 5.08 -4.87 0.95
N ALA A 8 3.94 -4.58 1.56
CA ALA A 8 2.99 -3.58 1.09
C ALA A 8 3.63 -2.19 0.98
N ALA A 9 4.33 -1.73 2.02
CA ALA A 9 5.02 -0.44 2.02
C ALA A 9 6.20 -0.37 1.02
N THR A 10 6.81 -1.51 0.66
CA THR A 10 7.90 -1.54 -0.33
C THR A 10 7.41 -1.61 -1.76
N THR A 11 6.24 -2.20 -2.00
CA THR A 11 5.71 -2.38 -3.36
C THR A 11 4.77 -1.25 -3.79
N GLY A 12 4.06 -0.64 -2.83
CA GLY A 12 3.07 0.41 -3.10
C GLY A 12 1.88 -0.04 -3.98
N VAL A 13 1.81 -1.32 -4.35
CA VAL A 13 0.76 -1.90 -5.21
C VAL A 13 0.14 -3.11 -4.53
N VAL A 14 -1.16 -3.04 -4.23
CA VAL A 14 -1.90 -4.10 -3.51
C VAL A 14 -1.84 -5.44 -4.24
N ALA A 15 -2.15 -5.45 -5.53
CA ALA A 15 -2.20 -6.69 -6.31
C ALA A 15 -0.86 -7.45 -6.28
N ALA A 16 0.26 -6.74 -6.43
CA ALA A 16 1.59 -7.33 -6.36
C ALA A 16 1.90 -7.87 -4.96
N THR A 17 1.56 -7.12 -3.91
CA THR A 17 1.79 -7.52 -2.52
C THR A 17 0.95 -8.75 -2.15
N VAL A 18 -0.36 -8.71 -2.42
CA VAL A 18 -1.28 -9.82 -2.11
C VAL A 18 -0.88 -11.09 -2.86
N THR A 19 -0.54 -10.95 -4.15
CA THR A 19 -0.10 -12.11 -4.96
C THR A 19 1.20 -12.70 -4.44
N THR A 20 2.20 -11.86 -4.16
CA THR A 20 3.50 -12.33 -3.63
C THR A 20 3.34 -12.98 -2.26
N MET A 21 2.59 -12.33 -1.36
CA MET A 21 2.28 -12.91 -0.04
C MET A 21 1.46 -14.19 -0.15
N GLY A 22 0.50 -14.24 -1.08
CA GLY A 22 -0.28 -15.43 -1.37
C GLY A 22 0.59 -16.60 -1.81
N MET A 23 1.53 -16.38 -2.73
CA MET A 23 2.42 -17.43 -3.20
C MET A 23 3.42 -17.91 -2.14
N ILE A 24 3.93 -17.03 -1.29
CA ILE A 24 4.98 -17.35 -0.32
C ILE A 24 4.38 -17.78 1.04
N SER A 25 3.48 -16.96 1.58
CA SER A 25 3.02 -17.13 2.96
C SER A 25 1.84 -18.08 3.10
N LEU A 26 0.91 -18.11 2.13
CA LEU A 26 -0.28 -18.95 2.21
C LEU A 26 0.06 -20.46 2.30
N PRO A 27 0.92 -21.03 1.43
CA PRO A 27 1.30 -22.44 1.53
C PRO A 27 1.98 -22.75 2.87
N ALA A 28 2.80 -21.83 3.38
CA ALA A 28 3.47 -22.00 4.68
C ALA A 28 2.48 -21.97 5.85
N MET A 29 1.49 -21.07 5.82
CA MET A 29 0.44 -20.98 6.83
C MET A 29 -0.45 -22.22 6.81
N LEU A 30 -0.89 -22.67 5.62
CA LEU A 30 -1.71 -23.88 5.49
C LEU A 30 -0.99 -25.14 5.96
N LYS A 31 0.31 -25.30 5.64
CA LYS A 31 1.15 -26.39 6.17
C LYS A 31 1.32 -26.33 7.68
N ALA A 32 1.29 -25.14 8.25
CA ALA A 32 1.33 -24.94 9.70
C ALA A 32 -0.02 -25.16 10.40
N GLY A 33 -1.07 -25.56 9.66
CA GLY A 33 -2.39 -25.84 10.19
C GLY A 33 -3.29 -24.63 10.40
N TYR A 34 -2.93 -23.44 9.89
CA TYR A 34 -3.79 -22.27 9.97
C TYR A 34 -5.08 -22.48 9.20
N ASP A 35 -6.19 -21.96 9.72
CA ASP A 35 -7.46 -21.92 9.01
C ASP A 35 -7.32 -21.16 7.70
N LYS A 36 -7.98 -21.67 6.66
CA LYS A 36 -7.88 -21.15 5.31
C LYS A 36 -8.42 -19.71 5.21
N THR A 37 -9.54 -19.45 5.87
CA THR A 37 -10.21 -18.15 5.85
C THR A 37 -9.38 -17.11 6.61
N LEU A 38 -8.83 -17.48 7.77
CA LEU A 38 -7.96 -16.60 8.54
C LEU A 38 -6.67 -16.29 7.75
N ALA A 39 -6.03 -17.29 7.16
CA ALA A 39 -4.79 -17.13 6.41
C ALA A 39 -4.97 -16.22 5.19
N THR A 40 -6.00 -16.46 4.37
CA THR A 40 -6.29 -15.62 3.20
C THR A 40 -6.71 -14.21 3.60
N GLY A 41 -7.57 -14.07 4.60
CA GLY A 41 -8.02 -12.77 5.11
C GLY A 41 -6.87 -11.91 5.62
N VAL A 42 -5.94 -12.49 6.38
CA VAL A 42 -4.75 -11.77 6.89
C VAL A 42 -3.84 -11.32 5.74
N ILE A 43 -3.64 -12.17 4.71
CA ILE A 43 -2.81 -11.83 3.56
C ILE A 43 -3.42 -10.67 2.78
N VAL A 44 -4.71 -10.75 2.45
CA VAL A 44 -5.41 -9.68 1.72
C VAL A 44 -5.41 -8.39 2.52
N ALA A 45 -5.86 -8.42 3.78
CA ALA A 45 -5.92 -7.23 4.62
C ALA A 45 -4.55 -6.59 4.85
N SER A 46 -3.48 -7.38 5.04
CA SER A 46 -2.13 -6.81 5.19
C SER A 46 -1.57 -6.26 3.88
N GLY A 47 -1.97 -6.80 2.74
CA GLY A 47 -1.57 -6.31 1.43
C GLY A 47 -2.17 -4.95 1.09
N THR A 48 -3.40 -4.65 1.53
CA THR A 48 -4.04 -3.35 1.29
C THR A 48 -3.37 -2.20 2.05
N LEU A 49 -2.65 -2.47 3.14
CA LEU A 49 -1.93 -1.44 3.89
C LEU A 49 -0.88 -0.70 3.06
N GLY A 50 -0.38 -1.29 1.98
CA GLY A 50 0.62 -0.66 1.11
C GLY A 50 0.14 0.58 0.36
N GLN A 51 -1.16 0.77 0.25
CA GLN A 51 -1.73 1.99 -0.34
C GLN A 51 -1.89 3.12 0.68
N ILE A 52 -1.99 2.78 1.96
CA ILE A 52 -2.22 3.74 3.04
C ILE A 52 -0.91 4.15 3.70
N ILE A 53 0.00 3.17 3.91
CA ILE A 53 1.30 3.44 4.56
C ILE A 53 2.27 4.01 3.53
N PRO A 54 2.82 5.22 3.75
CA PRO A 54 3.81 5.79 2.84
C PRO A 54 5.10 4.94 2.74
N PRO A 55 5.79 4.96 1.58
CA PRO A 55 5.47 5.66 0.33
C PRO A 55 4.38 4.94 -0.48
N SER A 56 3.37 5.68 -0.92
CA SER A 56 2.20 5.16 -1.64
C SER A 56 2.04 5.86 -2.99
N ILE A 57 1.89 5.09 -4.06
CA ILE A 57 1.66 5.61 -5.41
C ILE A 57 0.34 6.37 -5.46
N VAL A 58 -0.68 5.89 -4.76
CA VAL A 58 -2.01 6.52 -4.69
C VAL A 58 -1.90 7.94 -4.14
N LEU A 59 -1.17 8.12 -3.03
CA LEU A 59 -1.00 9.43 -2.41
C LEU A 59 -0.18 10.39 -3.29
N VAL A 60 0.76 9.87 -4.08
CA VAL A 60 1.51 10.67 -5.06
C VAL A 60 0.58 11.18 -6.16
N VAL A 61 -0.21 10.29 -6.76
CA VAL A 61 -1.16 10.66 -7.82
C VAL A 61 -2.25 11.59 -7.28
N LEU A 62 -2.78 11.31 -6.10
CA LEU A 62 -3.77 12.16 -5.44
C LEU A 62 -3.22 13.57 -5.17
N GLY A 63 -1.99 13.67 -4.70
CA GLY A 63 -1.32 14.95 -4.47
C GLY A 63 -1.16 15.77 -5.74
N ASP A 64 -0.77 15.10 -6.83
CA ASP A 64 -0.62 15.72 -8.16
C ASP A 64 -1.98 16.21 -8.68
N GLN A 65 -3.02 15.38 -8.62
CA GLN A 65 -4.35 15.73 -9.12
C GLN A 65 -5.05 16.83 -8.32
N LEU A 66 -4.85 16.85 -7.00
CA LEU A 66 -5.44 17.87 -6.11
C LEU A 66 -4.56 19.13 -5.97
N GLY A 67 -3.33 19.11 -6.49
CA GLY A 67 -2.37 20.19 -6.30
C GLY A 67 -1.93 20.38 -4.85
N ILE A 68 -1.90 19.28 -4.08
CA ILE A 68 -1.51 19.27 -2.65
C ILE A 68 -0.11 18.66 -2.52
N SER A 69 0.66 19.14 -1.53
CA SER A 69 1.97 18.60 -1.22
C SER A 69 1.90 17.10 -0.92
N VAL A 70 2.61 16.30 -1.70
CA VAL A 70 2.72 14.84 -1.48
C VAL A 70 3.37 14.54 -0.13
N GLY A 71 4.32 15.38 0.33
CA GLY A 71 4.94 15.25 1.64
C GLY A 71 3.93 15.40 2.77
N ASP A 72 3.02 16.38 2.67
CA ASP A 72 1.95 16.59 3.66
C ASP A 72 0.94 15.44 3.65
N LEU A 73 0.61 14.91 2.47
CA LEU A 73 -0.24 13.73 2.35
C LEU A 73 0.42 12.49 2.99
N PHE A 74 1.71 12.31 2.80
CA PHE A 74 2.46 11.21 3.43
C PHE A 74 2.48 11.35 4.95
N MET A 75 2.73 12.55 5.48
CA MET A 75 2.66 12.79 6.92
C MET A 75 1.26 12.55 7.48
N GLY A 76 0.23 13.03 6.79
CA GLY A 76 -1.16 12.84 7.18
C GLY A 76 -1.61 11.38 7.17
N ALA A 77 -1.12 10.58 6.21
CA ALA A 77 -1.47 9.16 6.06
C ALA A 77 -0.70 8.23 7.00
N LEU A 78 0.44 8.66 7.54
CA LEU A 78 1.29 7.80 8.35
C LEU A 78 0.58 7.30 9.60
N LEU A 79 -0.05 8.20 10.36
CA LEU A 79 -0.75 7.85 11.60
C LEU A 79 -1.97 6.94 11.36
N PRO A 80 -2.90 7.25 10.43
CA PRO A 80 -3.98 6.33 10.06
C PRO A 80 -3.48 4.98 9.57
N GLY A 81 -2.45 4.94 8.73
CA GLY A 81 -1.86 3.70 8.23
C GLY A 81 -1.28 2.81 9.32
N LEU A 82 -0.54 3.38 10.26
CA LEU A 82 -0.01 2.65 11.41
C LEU A 82 -1.12 2.17 12.35
N LEU A 83 -2.16 2.98 12.55
CA LEU A 83 -3.32 2.61 13.36
C LEU A 83 -4.06 1.43 12.73
N MET A 84 -4.28 1.44 11.41
CA MET A 84 -4.86 0.31 10.68
C MET A 84 -4.02 -0.96 10.81
N ALA A 85 -2.70 -0.85 10.66
CA ALA A 85 -1.79 -1.98 10.85
C ALA A 85 -1.87 -2.54 12.28
N ALA A 86 -1.96 -1.67 13.29
CA ALA A 86 -2.15 -2.05 14.69
C ALA A 86 -3.50 -2.75 14.92
N VAL A 87 -4.59 -2.22 14.36
CA VAL A 87 -5.93 -2.84 14.45
C VAL A 87 -5.92 -4.24 13.82
N PHE A 88 -5.31 -4.42 12.65
CA PHE A 88 -5.19 -5.74 12.02
C PHE A 88 -4.33 -6.70 12.85
N ALA A 89 -3.23 -6.21 13.43
CA ALA A 89 -2.40 -7.02 14.31
C ALA A 89 -3.16 -7.45 15.58
N ILE A 90 -3.86 -6.52 16.23
CA ILE A 90 -4.70 -6.79 17.40
C ILE A 90 -5.81 -7.78 17.06
N TYR A 91 -6.49 -7.60 15.93
CA TYR A 91 -7.53 -8.53 15.49
C TYR A 91 -7.00 -9.96 15.37
N VAL A 92 -5.86 -10.14 14.69
CA VAL A 92 -5.25 -11.46 14.54
C VAL A 92 -4.84 -12.05 15.88
N LEU A 93 -4.27 -11.26 16.79
CA LEU A 93 -3.90 -11.71 18.14
C LEU A 93 -5.13 -12.13 18.96
N VAL A 94 -6.18 -11.32 18.94
CA VAL A 94 -7.44 -11.61 19.64
C VAL A 94 -8.10 -12.87 19.11
N ILE A 95 -8.21 -13.01 17.79
CA ILE A 95 -8.80 -14.22 17.18
C ILE A 95 -7.96 -15.45 17.49
N SER A 96 -6.63 -15.37 17.42
CA SER A 96 -5.74 -16.47 17.77
C SER A 96 -5.83 -16.86 19.25
N ALA A 97 -6.08 -15.90 20.13
CA ALA A 97 -6.26 -16.16 21.56
C ALA A 97 -7.64 -16.77 21.89
N LEU A 98 -8.70 -16.27 21.24
CA LEU A 98 -10.09 -16.72 21.47
C LEU A 98 -10.38 -18.07 20.79
N LYS A 99 -9.75 -18.34 19.64
CA LYS A 99 -9.91 -19.55 18.82
C LYS A 99 -8.55 -20.13 18.43
N PRO A 100 -7.85 -20.81 19.35
CA PRO A 100 -6.53 -21.39 19.06
C PRO A 100 -6.55 -22.41 17.94
N GLU A 101 -7.71 -23.00 17.64
CA GLU A 101 -7.90 -23.95 16.55
C GLU A 101 -7.65 -23.32 15.17
N LEU A 102 -7.91 -22.00 15.01
CA LEU A 102 -7.71 -21.30 13.74
C LEU A 102 -6.24 -20.92 13.48
N ALA A 103 -5.43 -20.85 14.54
CA ALA A 103 -4.02 -20.47 14.49
C ALA A 103 -3.22 -21.37 15.44
N PRO A 104 -3.02 -22.67 15.10
CA PRO A 104 -2.33 -23.59 15.98
C PRO A 104 -0.90 -23.17 16.25
N GLN A 105 -0.48 -23.28 17.51
CA GLN A 105 0.88 -22.99 17.92
C GLN A 105 1.81 -24.10 17.38
N ARG A 106 2.83 -23.72 16.65
CA ARG A 106 3.89 -24.65 16.27
C ARG A 106 4.67 -25.09 17.50
N PRO A 107 4.99 -26.39 17.66
CA PRO A 107 5.94 -26.84 18.67
C PRO A 107 7.27 -26.09 18.48
N GLN A 108 7.83 -25.57 19.56
CA GLN A 108 9.11 -24.83 19.52
C GLN A 108 10.27 -25.62 18.88
N ALA A 109 10.19 -26.94 18.87
CA ALA A 109 11.16 -27.84 18.25
C ALA A 109 11.17 -27.78 16.71
N GLU A 110 10.08 -27.35 16.05
CA GLU A 110 10.01 -27.19 14.59
C GLU A 110 10.34 -25.78 14.11
N LEU A 111 10.36 -24.81 15.02
CA LEU A 111 10.97 -23.52 14.79
C LEU A 111 12.48 -23.76 14.81
N GLY A 112 13.03 -24.31 13.73
CA GLY A 112 14.47 -24.33 13.55
C GLY A 112 14.99 -22.95 13.95
N ALA A 113 16.12 -22.91 14.68
CA ALA A 113 16.68 -21.74 15.35
C ALA A 113 16.91 -20.54 14.40
N THR A 114 15.81 -20.00 13.88
CA THR A 114 15.80 -18.69 13.23
C THR A 114 16.00 -17.71 14.38
N GLN A 115 17.25 -17.44 14.65
CA GLN A 115 17.60 -16.50 15.72
C GLN A 115 16.85 -15.18 15.43
N PRO A 116 16.18 -14.59 16.41
CA PRO A 116 15.50 -13.31 16.24
C PRO A 116 16.41 -12.23 15.64
N LEU A 117 17.71 -12.36 15.87
CA LEU A 117 18.75 -11.51 15.29
C LEU A 117 18.83 -11.62 13.76
N GLN A 118 18.68 -12.81 13.18
CA GLN A 118 18.68 -13.00 11.72
C GLN A 118 17.45 -12.38 11.06
N LEU A 119 16.29 -12.44 11.73
CA LEU A 119 15.09 -11.76 11.28
C LEU A 119 15.28 -10.23 11.30
N VAL A 120 15.82 -9.68 12.37
CA VAL A 120 16.13 -8.25 12.46
C VAL A 120 17.14 -7.84 11.41
N GLN A 121 18.23 -8.57 11.23
CA GLN A 121 19.25 -8.27 10.22
C GLN A 121 18.72 -8.30 8.79
N SER A 122 17.83 -9.23 8.45
CA SER A 122 17.20 -9.26 7.12
C SER A 122 16.17 -8.15 6.92
N MET A 123 15.61 -7.63 8.02
CA MET A 123 14.60 -6.58 8.00
C MET A 123 15.19 -5.16 7.98
N LEU A 124 16.38 -4.99 8.54
CA LEU A 124 17.00 -3.68 8.73
C LEU A 124 17.29 -2.94 7.39
N PRO A 125 17.87 -3.59 6.35
CA PRO A 125 18.23 -2.88 5.11
C PRO A 125 17.02 -2.29 4.37
N PRO A 126 15.90 -3.01 4.11
CA PRO A 126 14.73 -2.43 3.48
C PRO A 126 14.08 -1.34 4.34
N LEU A 127 14.04 -1.52 5.67
CA LEU A 127 13.47 -0.51 6.56
C LEU A 127 14.31 0.77 6.59
N SER A 128 15.65 0.65 6.63
CA SER A 128 16.51 1.83 6.58
C SER A 128 16.32 2.61 5.28
N LEU A 129 16.14 1.91 4.16
CA LEU A 129 15.89 2.57 2.88
C LEU A 129 14.57 3.35 2.89
N ILE A 130 13.50 2.75 3.40
CA ILE A 130 12.19 3.43 3.56
C ILE A 130 12.34 4.66 4.46
N LEU A 131 13.04 4.54 5.59
CA LEU A 131 13.25 5.64 6.51
C LEU A 131 14.09 6.77 5.90
N ILE A 132 15.09 6.44 5.09
CA ILE A 132 15.91 7.44 4.36
C ILE A 132 15.05 8.17 3.34
N VAL A 133 14.27 7.44 2.53
CA VAL A 133 13.40 8.02 1.51
C VAL A 133 12.34 8.92 2.15
N LEU A 134 11.58 8.42 3.11
CA LEU A 134 10.54 9.20 3.79
C LEU A 134 11.13 10.35 4.61
N GLY A 135 12.23 10.11 5.30
CA GLY A 135 12.92 11.15 6.06
C GLY A 135 13.39 12.28 5.16
N SER A 136 13.95 11.98 3.98
CA SER A 136 14.36 13.04 3.04
C SER A 136 13.20 13.92 2.57
N ILE A 137 12.01 13.35 2.41
CA ILE A 137 10.79 14.10 2.07
C ILE A 137 10.30 14.92 3.27
N PHE A 138 10.20 14.31 4.46
CA PHE A 138 9.64 14.95 5.65
C PHE A 138 10.50 16.12 6.18
N PHE A 139 11.83 15.99 6.03
CA PHE A 139 12.75 17.08 6.39
C PHE A 139 12.92 18.12 5.26
N GLY A 140 12.21 17.96 4.13
CA GLY A 140 12.29 18.88 3.00
C GLY A 140 13.65 18.88 2.27
N ILE A 141 14.45 17.82 2.44
CA ILE A 141 15.76 17.66 1.80
C ILE A 141 15.60 17.28 0.33
N ALA A 142 14.58 16.47 0.03
CA ALA A 142 14.31 15.98 -1.32
C ALA A 142 12.81 16.07 -1.64
N THR A 143 12.51 16.39 -2.89
CA THR A 143 11.16 16.25 -3.43
C THR A 143 10.78 14.76 -3.53
N PRO A 144 9.49 14.40 -3.60
CA PRO A 144 9.07 13.00 -3.78
C PRO A 144 9.74 12.30 -4.97
N THR A 145 9.96 13.03 -6.08
CA THR A 145 10.64 12.51 -7.27
C THR A 145 12.11 12.21 -7.01
N GLU A 146 12.83 13.14 -6.36
CA GLU A 146 14.24 12.95 -5.99
C GLU A 146 14.40 11.83 -4.96
N ALA A 147 13.52 11.77 -3.98
CA ALA A 147 13.48 10.69 -2.99
C ALA A 147 13.23 9.32 -3.64
N GLY A 148 12.40 9.27 -4.70
CA GLY A 148 12.21 8.06 -5.52
C GLY A 148 13.50 7.61 -6.19
N VAL A 149 14.30 8.54 -6.71
CA VAL A 149 15.64 8.22 -7.29
C VAL A 149 16.58 7.69 -6.20
N ILE A 150 16.62 8.32 -5.02
CA ILE A 150 17.41 7.85 -3.87
C ILE A 150 16.98 6.42 -3.50
N GLY A 151 15.68 6.15 -3.46
CA GLY A 151 15.12 4.83 -3.21
C GLY A 151 15.54 3.79 -4.25
N ALA A 152 15.47 4.14 -5.54
CA ALA A 152 15.85 3.24 -6.63
C ALA A 152 17.36 2.91 -6.59
N VAL A 153 18.22 3.91 -6.41
CA VAL A 153 19.66 3.71 -6.28
C VAL A 153 19.98 2.89 -5.04
N GLY A 154 19.36 3.19 -3.89
CA GLY A 154 19.53 2.44 -2.66
C GLY A 154 19.10 0.98 -2.80
N ALA A 155 18.00 0.70 -3.48
CA ALA A 155 17.52 -0.66 -3.73
C ALA A 155 18.50 -1.45 -4.64
N ILE A 156 19.06 -0.81 -5.68
CA ILE A 156 20.09 -1.41 -6.54
C ILE A 156 21.34 -1.73 -5.74
N LEU A 157 21.80 -0.80 -4.90
CA LEU A 157 22.97 -1.01 -4.03
C LEU A 157 22.73 -2.16 -3.04
N LEU A 158 21.57 -2.22 -2.38
CA LEU A 158 21.22 -3.32 -1.48
C LEU A 158 21.17 -4.66 -2.22
N ALA A 159 20.60 -4.71 -3.42
CA ALA A 159 20.57 -5.91 -4.25
C ALA A 159 21.99 -6.36 -4.64
N ALA A 160 22.86 -5.43 -5.00
CA ALA A 160 24.24 -5.73 -5.35
C ALA A 160 25.05 -6.26 -4.15
N LEU A 161 24.90 -5.63 -2.97
CA LEU A 161 25.57 -6.05 -1.74
C LEU A 161 25.12 -7.45 -1.27
N ASN A 162 23.87 -7.81 -1.49
CA ASN A 162 23.33 -9.12 -1.14
C ASN A 162 23.52 -10.19 -2.25
N GLY A 163 24.30 -9.89 -3.29
CA GLY A 163 24.58 -10.83 -4.38
C GLY A 163 23.38 -11.14 -5.29
N GLY A 164 22.28 -10.38 -5.14
CA GLY A 164 21.03 -10.56 -5.90
C GLY A 164 20.95 -9.74 -7.19
N PHE A 165 21.99 -8.99 -7.55
CA PHE A 165 21.96 -8.14 -8.73
C PHE A 165 22.29 -8.91 -10.00
N SER A 166 21.35 -8.98 -10.93
CA SER A 166 21.60 -9.52 -12.28
C SER A 166 20.95 -8.63 -13.34
N ARG A 167 21.53 -8.64 -14.57
CA ARG A 167 20.95 -7.91 -15.71
C ARG A 167 19.51 -8.33 -16.00
N LYS A 168 19.21 -9.63 -15.84
CA LYS A 168 17.85 -10.16 -16.05
C LYS A 168 16.86 -9.61 -15.02
N GLN A 169 17.26 -9.54 -13.76
CA GLN A 169 16.44 -8.94 -12.71
C GLN A 169 16.20 -7.45 -12.95
N LEU A 170 17.25 -6.70 -13.32
CA LEU A 170 17.12 -5.29 -13.66
C LEU A 170 16.15 -5.09 -14.83
N SER A 171 16.28 -5.88 -15.89
CA SER A 171 15.37 -5.84 -17.06
C SER A 171 13.92 -6.12 -16.64
N ASN A 172 13.69 -7.13 -15.80
CA ASN A 172 12.35 -7.45 -15.30
C ASN A 172 11.76 -6.30 -14.46
N VAL A 173 12.57 -5.68 -13.60
CA VAL A 173 12.14 -4.51 -12.80
C VAL A 173 11.80 -3.33 -13.71
N CYS A 174 12.64 -3.02 -14.69
CA CYS A 174 12.38 -1.94 -15.64
C CYS A 174 11.09 -2.22 -16.46
N GLU A 175 10.89 -3.45 -16.93
CA GLU A 175 9.66 -3.83 -17.66
C GLU A 175 8.42 -3.70 -16.76
N SER A 176 8.48 -4.18 -15.54
CA SER A 176 7.38 -4.07 -14.58
C SER A 176 7.05 -2.61 -14.27
N THR A 177 8.07 -1.79 -14.03
CA THR A 177 7.92 -0.35 -13.79
C THR A 177 7.29 0.35 -15.00
N MET A 178 7.78 0.05 -16.19
CA MET A 178 7.23 0.61 -17.44
C MET A 178 5.76 0.25 -17.63
N ARG A 179 5.38 -0.99 -17.37
CA ARG A 179 3.97 -1.44 -17.45
C ARG A 179 3.07 -0.70 -16.47
N THR A 180 3.50 -0.59 -15.20
CA THR A 180 2.74 0.12 -14.16
C THR A 180 2.62 1.61 -14.50
N THR A 181 3.71 2.26 -14.91
CA THR A 181 3.70 3.67 -15.30
C THR A 181 2.80 3.91 -16.52
N ALA A 182 2.88 3.04 -17.52
CA ALA A 182 2.03 3.15 -18.73
C ALA A 182 0.54 2.99 -18.37
N MET A 183 0.21 2.07 -17.45
CA MET A 183 -1.16 1.88 -16.97
C MET A 183 -1.67 3.16 -16.28
N VAL A 184 -0.92 3.70 -15.33
CA VAL A 184 -1.29 4.94 -14.62
C VAL A 184 -1.46 6.10 -15.61
N MET A 185 -0.53 6.29 -16.54
CA MET A 185 -0.64 7.34 -17.56
C MET A 185 -1.86 7.17 -18.47
N ALA A 186 -2.19 5.94 -18.85
CA ALA A 186 -3.39 5.67 -19.67
C ALA A 186 -4.68 6.02 -18.90
N ILE A 187 -4.75 5.69 -17.61
CA ILE A 187 -5.89 6.04 -16.74
C ILE A 187 -6.01 7.56 -16.62
N LEU A 188 -4.91 8.26 -16.34
CA LEU A 188 -4.91 9.73 -16.21
C LEU A 188 -5.33 10.42 -17.52
N LEU A 189 -4.88 9.93 -18.67
CA LEU A 189 -5.32 10.46 -19.98
C LEU A 189 -6.81 10.22 -20.20
N GLY A 190 -7.31 9.02 -19.89
CA GLY A 190 -8.73 8.70 -19.98
C GLY A 190 -9.58 9.57 -19.05
N SER A 191 -9.16 9.72 -17.80
CA SER A 191 -9.81 10.57 -16.80
C SER A 191 -9.84 12.04 -17.23
N THR A 192 -8.74 12.56 -17.79
CA THR A 192 -8.68 13.93 -18.31
C THR A 192 -9.64 14.12 -19.46
N ALA A 193 -9.71 13.18 -20.42
CA ALA A 193 -10.66 13.24 -21.52
C ALA A 193 -12.10 13.19 -21.03
N PHE A 194 -12.42 12.30 -20.09
CA PHE A 194 -13.74 12.23 -19.46
C PHE A 194 -14.09 13.55 -18.76
N SER A 195 -13.18 14.10 -17.96
CA SER A 195 -13.39 15.35 -17.22
C SER A 195 -13.66 16.53 -18.15
N LEU A 196 -12.96 16.61 -19.28
CA LEU A 196 -13.20 17.67 -20.29
C LEU A 196 -14.61 17.59 -20.85
N VAL A 197 -15.08 16.39 -21.24
CA VAL A 197 -16.43 16.20 -21.77
C VAL A 197 -17.46 16.47 -20.68
N PHE A 198 -17.24 15.95 -19.47
CA PHE A 198 -18.16 16.11 -18.34
C PHE A 198 -18.35 17.59 -17.96
N ARG A 199 -17.29 18.38 -17.91
CA ARG A 199 -17.35 19.82 -17.69
C ARG A 199 -18.01 20.54 -18.86
N GLY A 200 -17.73 20.11 -20.09
CA GLY A 200 -18.31 20.70 -21.30
C GLY A 200 -19.86 20.57 -21.36
N VAL A 201 -20.42 19.54 -20.74
CA VAL A 201 -21.90 19.36 -20.64
C VAL A 201 -22.48 19.91 -19.33
N GLY A 202 -21.68 20.62 -18.52
CA GLY A 202 -22.14 21.23 -17.25
C GLY A 202 -22.25 20.25 -16.10
N GLY A 203 -21.61 19.08 -16.17
CA GLY A 203 -21.69 18.03 -15.14
C GLY A 203 -21.13 18.45 -13.79
N ASP A 204 -20.10 19.29 -13.75
CA ASP A 204 -19.52 19.85 -12.53
C ASP A 204 -20.52 20.76 -11.78
N GLN A 205 -21.30 21.58 -12.52
CA GLN A 205 -22.37 22.42 -11.92
C GLN A 205 -23.46 21.55 -11.30
N LEU A 206 -23.89 20.51 -12.01
CA LEU A 206 -24.90 19.60 -11.51
C LEU A 206 -24.46 18.86 -10.23
N ILE A 207 -23.22 18.39 -10.20
CA ILE A 207 -22.65 17.75 -8.99
C ILE A 207 -22.52 18.79 -7.86
N ALA A 208 -22.03 19.99 -8.15
CA ALA A 208 -21.91 21.04 -7.14
C ALA A 208 -23.28 21.39 -6.53
N ASP A 209 -24.31 21.53 -7.35
CA ASP A 209 -25.68 21.81 -6.88
C ASP A 209 -26.21 20.69 -5.99
N VAL A 210 -25.99 19.43 -6.36
CA VAL A 210 -26.40 18.29 -5.54
C VAL A 210 -25.65 18.27 -4.22
N LEU A 211 -24.34 18.46 -4.23
CA LEU A 211 -23.49 18.37 -3.03
C LEU A 211 -23.72 19.54 -2.06
N LEU A 212 -23.93 20.74 -2.58
CA LEU A 212 -24.15 21.95 -1.76
C LEU A 212 -25.56 21.94 -1.11
N ASN A 213 -26.54 21.29 -1.71
CA ASN A 213 -27.91 21.18 -1.19
C ASN A 213 -28.12 19.96 -0.28
N LEU A 214 -27.08 19.21 0.08
CA LEU A 214 -27.19 18.09 0.97
C LEU A 214 -27.60 18.51 2.40
N PRO A 215 -28.55 17.80 3.03
CA PRO A 215 -28.90 18.04 4.43
C PRO A 215 -27.70 17.74 5.33
N GLY A 216 -27.48 18.58 6.36
CA GLY A 216 -26.37 18.44 7.31
C GLY A 216 -25.13 19.29 7.00
N GLY A 217 -25.18 20.14 5.98
CA GLY A 217 -24.09 21.09 5.65
C GLY A 217 -22.74 20.38 5.43
N ARG A 218 -21.66 20.90 6.03
CA ARG A 218 -20.31 20.35 5.86
C ARG A 218 -20.18 18.86 6.28
N VAL A 219 -20.89 18.47 7.35
CA VAL A 219 -20.85 17.07 7.84
C VAL A 219 -21.60 16.15 6.88
N GLY A 220 -22.77 16.59 6.40
CA GLY A 220 -23.55 15.85 5.41
C GLY A 220 -22.77 15.62 4.11
N PHE A 221 -22.10 16.66 3.62
CA PHE A 221 -21.20 16.58 2.46
C PHE A 221 -20.08 15.54 2.68
N LEU A 222 -19.37 15.59 3.81
CA LEU A 222 -18.30 14.63 4.10
C LEU A 222 -18.79 13.19 4.17
N VAL A 223 -19.90 12.96 4.90
CA VAL A 223 -20.46 11.61 5.04
C VAL A 223 -20.92 11.06 3.69
N PHE A 224 -21.59 11.88 2.89
CA PHE A 224 -22.07 11.47 1.57
C PHE A 224 -20.90 11.16 0.62
N SER A 225 -19.89 12.02 0.56
CA SER A 225 -18.69 11.81 -0.26
C SER A 225 -17.96 10.54 0.13
N MET A 226 -17.76 10.32 1.44
CA MET A 226 -17.12 9.10 1.95
C MET A 226 -17.93 7.85 1.63
N LEU A 227 -19.26 7.93 1.68
CA LEU A 227 -20.15 6.82 1.34
C LEU A 227 -20.05 6.49 -0.16
N ILE A 228 -20.00 7.49 -1.03
CA ILE A 228 -19.83 7.28 -2.48
C ILE A 228 -18.48 6.62 -2.76
N ILE A 229 -17.38 7.16 -2.22
CA ILE A 229 -16.05 6.59 -2.39
C ILE A 229 -16.01 5.14 -1.90
N PHE A 230 -16.61 4.87 -0.74
CA PHE A 230 -16.70 3.52 -0.19
C PHE A 230 -17.46 2.57 -1.13
N LEU A 231 -18.61 2.99 -1.67
CA LEU A 231 -19.39 2.18 -2.59
C LEU A 231 -18.68 1.95 -3.93
N LEU A 232 -18.04 2.98 -4.48
CA LEU A 232 -17.26 2.88 -5.72
C LEU A 232 -16.09 1.91 -5.56
N GLY A 233 -15.45 1.88 -4.39
CA GLY A 233 -14.34 0.97 -4.10
C GLY A 233 -14.66 -0.53 -4.18
N PHE A 234 -15.93 -0.92 -4.25
CA PHE A 234 -16.32 -2.31 -4.54
C PHE A 234 -16.29 -2.67 -6.02
N PHE A 235 -16.33 -1.68 -6.92
CA PHE A 235 -16.54 -1.91 -8.36
C PHE A 235 -15.39 -1.37 -9.21
N ILE A 236 -14.70 -0.34 -8.74
CA ILE A 236 -13.74 0.44 -9.51
C ILE A 236 -12.38 0.35 -8.82
N ASP A 237 -11.30 0.37 -9.61
CA ASP A 237 -9.94 0.38 -9.07
C ASP A 237 -9.63 1.75 -8.43
N PHE A 238 -8.73 1.73 -7.46
CA PHE A 238 -8.37 2.91 -6.65
C PHE A 238 -7.80 4.07 -7.46
N PHE A 239 -7.25 3.82 -8.64
CA PHE A 239 -6.78 4.88 -9.55
C PHE A 239 -7.91 5.58 -10.29
N GLU A 240 -9.09 4.96 -10.38
CA GLU A 240 -10.24 5.48 -11.11
C GLU A 240 -11.23 6.23 -10.21
N ILE A 241 -11.16 6.02 -8.89
CA ILE A 241 -11.96 6.68 -7.87
C ILE A 241 -11.42 8.06 -7.57
#